data_4ee12ed5e5856f63c4eb669659b76b37
#
_entry.id   4ee12ed5e5856f63c4eb669659b76b37
#
_cell.length_a   1.000
_cell.length_b   1.000
_cell.length_c   1.000
_cell.angle_alpha   90.00
_cell.angle_beta   90.00
_cell.angle_gamma   90.00
#
_symmetry.space_group_name_H-M   'P 1'
#
loop_
_entity.id
_entity.type
_entity.pdbx_description
1 polymer ?
#
loop_
_entity_poly.entity_id
_entity_poly.type
_entity_poly.pdbx_seq_one_letter_code
_entity_poly.pdbx_strand_id
1 'polypeptide(L)'
;MFCLTTLVFEQKLHLALPIVYFLVLVVGVTSSRMILRAILTDHHRKQMTPVIIYGAGQSGRQLLEAIKQVNEYSAIAFVDDNPKIQRTVIYDLAVYNPNEIPMLISRYGVRKILLAIPSSTPEERKDIIRRLEAYKCEVLTIPGMKDLVDGKISVSSLKKISVVDLLGRAPVAPRPELMSADISDKVVMVTGAGGSIGSELCRQILNCRPTKLLLFELSEFALYSIDKELRETQAAQGSQVEVVPLLGSVQNKERLSSVMKAYHVDTVYHAAAYKHVPMVEFNTIEGIQNNVFGTLCCAQAAVDAGVSTFVLISTDKAVRPTNTMGASKRMAELCLQALAAEPEQKTRFCMVRFGNVLGSSGSVVPVFEKQIAEGGPITLTHQDITRYFMTIPEAAQLVIQAGAMGKGGDVFVLDMGESVKIIDLARQMIVLSGLKVKDEQHPHGDIEIKITGLRPGEKLYEELLIGDEVQKTTHPRIMTASEVMLPWTQLSDILSELQTACLQSDQNSLRQLLLRAPTGFVPKDGICDLVWQQNNKAV
;
A
#
# COMPACT_ATOMS: atom_id res chain seq x y z
N MET A 1 -96.72 -22.78 -17.11
CA MET A 1 -95.55 -22.08 -17.64
C MET A 1 -94.73 -21.30 -16.55
N PHE A 2 -95.38 -20.73 -15.55
CA PHE A 2 -94.78 -19.97 -14.48
C PHE A 2 -93.92 -20.84 -13.51
N CYS A 3 -94.30 -22.11 -13.22
CA CYS A 3 -93.55 -22.96 -12.33
C CYS A 3 -92.23 -23.48 -12.91
N LEU A 4 -92.11 -23.62 -14.22
CA LEU A 4 -90.85 -24.07 -14.84
C LEU A 4 -89.76 -22.99 -14.87
N THR A 5 -90.22 -21.72 -15.03
CA THR A 5 -89.28 -20.57 -15.05
C THR A 5 -88.73 -20.26 -13.68
N THR A 6 -89.47 -20.43 -12.57
CA THR A 6 -89.00 -20.23 -11.22
C THR A 6 -88.00 -21.34 -10.81
N LEU A 7 -88.27 -22.62 -11.16
CA LEU A 7 -87.34 -23.73 -10.88
C LEU A 7 -86.00 -23.58 -11.63
N VAL A 8 -86.01 -23.13 -12.88
CA VAL A 8 -84.84 -22.87 -13.69
C VAL A 8 -84.08 -21.64 -13.18
N PHE A 9 -84.75 -20.66 -12.61
CA PHE A 9 -84.11 -19.47 -12.02
C PHE A 9 -83.47 -19.81 -10.66
N GLU A 10 -84.18 -20.62 -9.82
CA GLU A 10 -83.57 -21.08 -8.56
C GLU A 10 -82.36 -22.01 -8.78
N GLN A 11 -82.41 -22.96 -9.74
CA GLN A 11 -81.25 -23.79 -10.07
C GLN A 11 -80.11 -22.96 -10.64
N LYS A 12 -80.34 -21.93 -11.46
CA LYS A 12 -79.27 -21.02 -11.90
C LYS A 12 -78.74 -20.15 -10.78
N LEU A 13 -79.56 -19.75 -9.81
CA LEU A 13 -79.11 -19.02 -8.61
C LEU A 13 -78.26 -19.86 -7.75
N HIS A 14 -78.59 -21.15 -7.56
CA HIS A 14 -77.77 -22.10 -6.78
C HIS A 14 -76.41 -22.41 -7.38
N LEU A 15 -76.25 -22.32 -8.73
CA LEU A 15 -74.96 -22.50 -9.39
C LEU A 15 -74.15 -21.20 -9.42
N ALA A 16 -74.82 -20.05 -9.51
CA ALA A 16 -74.14 -18.75 -9.55
C ALA A 16 -73.51 -18.34 -8.21
N LEU A 17 -74.16 -18.71 -7.08
CA LEU A 17 -73.68 -18.36 -5.74
C LEU A 17 -72.29 -18.92 -5.42
N PRO A 18 -71.97 -20.21 -5.63
CA PRO A 18 -70.62 -20.74 -5.39
C PRO A 18 -69.58 -20.12 -6.35
N ILE A 19 -69.93 -19.79 -7.58
CA ILE A 19 -69.04 -19.17 -8.53
C ILE A 19 -68.68 -17.73 -8.08
N VAL A 20 -69.70 -16.94 -7.69
CA VAL A 20 -69.49 -15.60 -7.14
C VAL A 20 -68.67 -15.65 -5.85
N TYR A 21 -69.00 -16.59 -4.94
CA TYR A 21 -68.20 -16.77 -3.71
C TYR A 21 -66.76 -17.14 -3.99
N PHE A 22 -66.52 -18.07 -4.91
CA PHE A 22 -65.16 -18.43 -5.34
C PHE A 22 -64.41 -17.24 -5.94
N LEU A 23 -65.01 -16.46 -6.80
CA LEU A 23 -64.41 -15.24 -7.39
C LEU A 23 -64.05 -14.20 -6.31
N VAL A 24 -64.96 -13.93 -5.38
CA VAL A 24 -64.71 -13.01 -4.26
C VAL A 24 -63.58 -13.51 -3.37
N LEU A 25 -63.54 -14.82 -3.12
CA LEU A 25 -62.49 -15.45 -2.31
C LEU A 25 -61.14 -15.39 -3.00
N VAL A 26 -61.04 -15.64 -4.29
CA VAL A 26 -59.83 -15.53 -5.10
C VAL A 26 -59.36 -14.07 -5.13
N VAL A 27 -60.22 -13.10 -5.39
CA VAL A 27 -59.88 -11.67 -5.39
C VAL A 27 -59.44 -11.23 -3.97
N GLY A 28 -60.15 -11.66 -2.93
CA GLY A 28 -59.80 -11.33 -1.54
C GLY A 28 -58.45 -11.88 -1.13
N VAL A 29 -58.15 -13.14 -1.43
CA VAL A 29 -56.89 -13.80 -1.09
C VAL A 29 -55.73 -13.21 -1.89
N THR A 30 -55.91 -12.97 -3.19
CA THR A 30 -54.86 -12.35 -4.05
C THR A 30 -54.58 -10.93 -3.64
N SER A 31 -55.63 -10.12 -3.38
CA SER A 31 -55.47 -8.72 -2.93
C SER A 31 -54.78 -8.64 -1.55
N SER A 32 -55.18 -9.47 -0.59
CA SER A 32 -54.54 -9.50 0.75
C SER A 32 -53.07 -9.92 0.67
N ARG A 33 -52.76 -10.93 -0.16
CA ARG A 33 -51.35 -11.31 -0.44
C ARG A 33 -50.54 -10.19 -1.10
N MET A 34 -51.10 -9.49 -2.06
CA MET A 34 -50.44 -8.35 -2.71
C MET A 34 -50.22 -7.21 -1.74
N ILE A 35 -51.20 -6.87 -0.90
CA ILE A 35 -51.10 -5.82 0.12
C ILE A 35 -50.04 -6.21 1.16
N LEU A 36 -50.10 -7.44 1.69
CA LEU A 36 -49.14 -7.94 2.65
C LEU A 36 -47.71 -7.94 2.06
N ARG A 37 -47.55 -8.38 0.83
CA ARG A 37 -46.27 -8.37 0.13
C ARG A 37 -45.76 -6.94 -0.07
N ALA A 38 -46.62 -5.99 -0.42
CA ALA A 38 -46.26 -4.57 -0.55
C ALA A 38 -45.78 -3.97 0.78
N ILE A 39 -46.51 -4.26 1.89
CA ILE A 39 -46.14 -3.79 3.25
C ILE A 39 -44.83 -4.40 3.70
N LEU A 40 -44.63 -5.72 3.54
CA LEU A 40 -43.39 -6.39 3.91
C LEU A 40 -42.20 -5.92 3.07
N THR A 41 -42.38 -5.70 1.79
CA THR A 41 -41.35 -5.18 0.88
C THR A 41 -40.95 -3.75 1.26
N ASP A 42 -41.93 -2.90 1.60
CA ASP A 42 -41.67 -1.50 2.01
C ASP A 42 -41.01 -1.46 3.40
N HIS A 43 -41.38 -2.35 4.30
CA HIS A 43 -40.75 -2.48 5.63
C HIS A 43 -39.29 -2.96 5.54
N HIS A 44 -38.99 -3.93 4.68
CA HIS A 44 -37.62 -4.37 4.40
C HIS A 44 -36.79 -3.27 3.72
N ARG A 45 -37.33 -2.52 2.78
CA ARG A 45 -36.65 -1.38 2.15
C ARG A 45 -36.27 -0.28 3.14
N LYS A 46 -37.08 -0.04 4.16
CA LYS A 46 -36.79 0.98 5.21
C LYS A 46 -35.64 0.58 6.15
N GLN A 47 -35.26 -0.69 6.18
CA GLN A 47 -34.12 -1.17 6.98
C GLN A 47 -32.80 -1.16 6.21
N MET A 48 -32.82 -1.02 4.87
CA MET A 48 -31.63 -1.02 4.03
C MET A 48 -31.00 0.37 3.99
N THR A 49 -29.67 0.43 3.93
CA THR A 49 -28.92 1.68 3.78
C THR A 49 -29.09 2.22 2.35
N PRO A 50 -29.64 3.44 2.16
CA PRO A 50 -29.77 4.04 0.84
C PRO A 50 -28.39 4.43 0.29
N VAL A 51 -28.11 4.01 -0.96
CA VAL A 51 -26.81 4.24 -1.61
C VAL A 51 -26.98 4.78 -3.03
N ILE A 52 -26.01 5.55 -3.50
CA ILE A 52 -25.84 5.94 -4.90
C ILE A 52 -24.74 5.08 -5.51
N ILE A 53 -24.96 4.59 -6.74
CA ILE A 53 -23.93 3.91 -7.52
C ILE A 53 -23.34 4.93 -8.51
N TYR A 54 -22.07 5.28 -8.35
CA TYR A 54 -21.34 6.15 -9.27
C TYR A 54 -20.67 5.30 -10.35
N GLY A 55 -21.09 5.48 -11.60
CA GLY A 55 -20.77 4.66 -12.75
C GLY A 55 -21.94 3.75 -13.16
N ALA A 56 -22.59 4.07 -14.29
CA ALA A 56 -23.73 3.32 -14.84
C ALA A 56 -23.34 2.32 -15.95
N GLY A 57 -22.03 2.09 -16.10
CA GLY A 57 -21.44 1.10 -17.01
C GLY A 57 -21.68 -0.35 -16.57
N GLN A 58 -20.96 -1.29 -17.20
CA GLN A 58 -21.10 -2.72 -16.92
C GLN A 58 -20.84 -3.06 -15.45
N SER A 59 -19.79 -2.52 -14.85
CA SER A 59 -19.44 -2.77 -13.45
C SER A 59 -20.48 -2.24 -12.47
N GLY A 60 -21.09 -1.07 -12.74
CA GLY A 60 -22.17 -0.54 -11.91
C GLY A 60 -23.44 -1.39 -11.99
N ARG A 61 -23.76 -1.95 -13.15
CA ARG A 61 -24.88 -2.88 -13.32
C ARG A 61 -24.66 -4.19 -12.56
N GLN A 62 -23.45 -4.77 -12.65
CA GLN A 62 -23.09 -5.96 -11.88
C GLN A 62 -23.15 -5.70 -10.37
N LEU A 63 -22.66 -4.53 -9.92
CA LEU A 63 -22.76 -4.14 -8.52
C LEU A 63 -24.23 -4.02 -8.06
N LEU A 64 -25.11 -3.44 -8.89
CA LEU A 64 -26.53 -3.37 -8.57
C LEU A 64 -27.16 -4.76 -8.42
N GLU A 65 -26.80 -5.71 -9.30
CA GLU A 65 -27.28 -7.10 -9.19
C GLU A 65 -26.78 -7.76 -7.89
N ALA A 66 -25.51 -7.55 -7.53
CA ALA A 66 -24.95 -8.05 -6.28
C ALA A 66 -25.64 -7.45 -5.05
N ILE A 67 -25.95 -6.14 -5.06
CA ILE A 67 -26.67 -5.45 -3.99
C ILE A 67 -28.10 -6.00 -3.83
N LYS A 68 -28.80 -6.31 -4.93
CA LYS A 68 -30.14 -6.89 -4.87
C LYS A 68 -30.19 -8.28 -4.22
N GLN A 69 -29.09 -9.02 -4.20
CA GLN A 69 -29.00 -10.33 -3.57
C GLN A 69 -28.74 -10.27 -2.05
N VAL A 70 -28.19 -9.15 -1.57
CA VAL A 70 -27.82 -8.95 -0.17
C VAL A 70 -28.64 -7.78 0.37
N ASN A 71 -29.54 -8.04 1.32
CA ASN A 71 -30.48 -7.04 1.87
C ASN A 71 -29.81 -5.99 2.80
N GLU A 72 -28.64 -5.51 2.44
CA GLU A 72 -27.87 -4.52 3.22
C GLU A 72 -28.02 -3.09 2.66
N TYR A 73 -27.99 -2.96 1.34
CA TYR A 73 -28.03 -1.67 0.64
C TYR A 73 -29.26 -1.57 -0.26
N SER A 74 -29.82 -0.35 -0.36
CA SER A 74 -30.86 0.00 -1.32
C SER A 74 -30.31 1.02 -2.31
N ALA A 75 -30.05 0.61 -3.55
CA ALA A 75 -29.61 1.52 -4.59
C ALA A 75 -30.76 2.47 -4.97
N ILE A 76 -30.54 3.77 -4.85
CA ILE A 76 -31.53 4.83 -5.12
C ILE A 76 -31.42 5.32 -6.56
N ALA A 77 -30.20 5.48 -7.07
CA ALA A 77 -29.92 6.02 -8.38
C ALA A 77 -28.54 5.60 -8.87
N PHE A 78 -28.35 5.67 -10.18
CA PHE A 78 -27.04 5.78 -10.79
C PHE A 78 -26.63 7.24 -10.96
N VAL A 79 -25.34 7.51 -10.90
CA VAL A 79 -24.72 8.78 -11.29
C VAL A 79 -23.60 8.48 -12.27
N ASP A 80 -23.51 9.24 -13.37
CA ASP A 80 -22.47 9.01 -14.37
C ASP A 80 -22.06 10.34 -15.05
N ASP A 81 -20.77 10.49 -15.35
CA ASP A 81 -20.22 11.67 -16.03
C ASP A 81 -20.60 11.70 -17.52
N ASN A 82 -20.93 10.56 -18.13
CA ASN A 82 -21.26 10.46 -19.56
C ASN A 82 -22.63 11.08 -19.88
N PRO A 83 -22.71 12.23 -20.60
CA PRO A 83 -23.97 12.89 -20.90
C PRO A 83 -24.95 12.04 -21.73
N LYS A 84 -24.44 11.06 -22.49
CA LYS A 84 -25.26 10.23 -23.38
C LYS A 84 -26.17 9.26 -22.63
N ILE A 85 -25.82 8.88 -21.42
CA ILE A 85 -26.60 7.95 -20.61
C ILE A 85 -27.34 8.65 -19.46
N GLN A 86 -27.02 9.90 -19.18
CA GLN A 86 -27.77 10.70 -18.21
C GLN A 86 -29.25 10.82 -18.62
N ARG A 87 -30.15 10.89 -17.64
CA ARG A 87 -31.60 10.91 -17.78
C ARG A 87 -32.20 9.63 -18.40
N THR A 88 -31.42 8.57 -18.56
CA THR A 88 -31.93 7.24 -18.92
C THR A 88 -32.29 6.44 -17.67
N VAL A 89 -33.00 5.33 -17.88
CA VAL A 89 -33.33 4.39 -16.78
C VAL A 89 -32.61 3.07 -17.05
N ILE A 90 -31.87 2.57 -16.07
CA ILE A 90 -31.16 1.30 -16.14
C ILE A 90 -31.60 0.44 -14.96
N TYR A 91 -32.19 -0.74 -15.22
CA TYR A 91 -32.73 -1.66 -14.21
C TYR A 91 -33.64 -0.97 -13.18
N ASP A 92 -34.59 -0.15 -13.66
CA ASP A 92 -35.55 0.65 -12.89
C ASP A 92 -34.96 1.80 -12.07
N LEU A 93 -33.67 2.11 -12.22
CA LEU A 93 -33.00 3.25 -11.59
C LEU A 93 -32.67 4.33 -12.63
N ALA A 94 -32.96 5.58 -12.28
CA ALA A 94 -32.60 6.72 -13.11
C ALA A 94 -31.10 7.02 -13.00
N VAL A 95 -30.52 7.46 -14.13
CA VAL A 95 -29.11 7.91 -14.21
C VAL A 95 -29.08 9.44 -14.13
N TYR A 96 -28.44 9.96 -13.09
CA TYR A 96 -28.33 11.39 -12.81
C TYR A 96 -26.97 11.95 -13.20
N ASN A 97 -26.91 13.27 -13.38
CA ASN A 97 -25.64 14.00 -13.49
C ASN A 97 -24.96 14.10 -12.10
N PRO A 98 -23.62 14.09 -12.00
CA PRO A 98 -22.92 14.27 -10.74
C PRO A 98 -23.31 15.51 -9.93
N ASN A 99 -23.69 16.60 -10.59
CA ASN A 99 -24.15 17.82 -9.93
C ASN A 99 -25.49 17.66 -9.18
N GLU A 100 -26.23 16.59 -9.44
CA GLU A 100 -27.51 16.29 -8.78
C GLU A 100 -27.36 15.45 -7.50
N ILE A 101 -26.13 15.01 -7.15
CA ILE A 101 -25.82 14.24 -5.92
C ILE A 101 -26.35 14.95 -4.66
N PRO A 102 -26.18 16.27 -4.45
CA PRO A 102 -26.70 16.94 -3.24
C PRO A 102 -28.22 16.80 -3.10
N MET A 103 -28.95 16.88 -4.20
CA MET A 103 -30.41 16.69 -4.22
C MET A 103 -30.78 15.24 -3.83
N LEU A 104 -30.07 14.25 -4.37
CA LEU A 104 -30.29 12.85 -4.03
C LEU A 104 -30.01 12.55 -2.57
N ILE A 105 -28.91 13.10 -2.00
CA ILE A 105 -28.57 12.98 -0.59
C ILE A 105 -29.66 13.56 0.28
N SER A 106 -30.11 14.80 -0.01
CA SER A 106 -31.12 15.50 0.77
C SER A 106 -32.49 14.80 0.71
N ARG A 107 -32.88 14.32 -0.50
CA ARG A 107 -34.21 13.74 -0.72
C ARG A 107 -34.35 12.31 -0.18
N TYR A 108 -33.30 11.51 -0.28
CA TYR A 108 -33.36 10.07 0.03
C TYR A 108 -32.52 9.68 1.26
N GLY A 109 -31.86 10.62 1.91
CA GLY A 109 -31.03 10.36 3.10
C GLY A 109 -29.80 9.48 2.80
N VAL A 110 -29.24 9.60 1.59
CA VAL A 110 -28.08 8.80 1.18
C VAL A 110 -26.86 9.13 2.05
N ARG A 111 -26.21 8.10 2.57
CA ARG A 111 -25.00 8.23 3.40
C ARG A 111 -23.78 7.56 2.78
N LYS A 112 -23.97 6.72 1.76
CA LYS A 112 -22.88 5.99 1.11
C LYS A 112 -22.96 6.13 -0.41
N ILE A 113 -21.79 6.28 -1.04
CA ILE A 113 -21.64 6.31 -2.49
C ILE A 113 -20.74 5.14 -2.87
N LEU A 114 -21.21 4.30 -3.78
CA LEU A 114 -20.49 3.12 -4.27
C LEU A 114 -19.87 3.45 -5.62
N LEU A 115 -18.54 3.53 -5.66
CA LEU A 115 -17.77 3.91 -6.85
C LEU A 115 -17.51 2.68 -7.73
N ALA A 116 -18.20 2.59 -8.85
CA ALA A 116 -18.16 1.47 -9.79
C ALA A 116 -17.53 1.87 -11.14
N ILE A 117 -16.31 2.42 -11.10
CA ILE A 117 -15.58 2.94 -12.27
C ILE A 117 -14.17 2.29 -12.42
N PRO A 118 -14.05 0.95 -12.50
CA PRO A 118 -12.75 0.28 -12.55
C PRO A 118 -11.95 0.57 -13.83
N SER A 119 -12.59 1.09 -14.88
CA SER A 119 -11.96 1.44 -16.17
C SER A 119 -11.46 2.88 -16.22
N SER A 120 -11.73 3.72 -15.22
CA SER A 120 -11.22 5.09 -15.16
C SER A 120 -9.71 5.13 -14.95
N THR A 121 -9.07 6.14 -15.53
CA THR A 121 -7.66 6.43 -15.23
C THR A 121 -7.49 6.85 -13.77
N PRO A 122 -6.29 6.71 -13.17
CA PRO A 122 -6.03 7.17 -11.81
C PRO A 122 -6.31 8.67 -11.62
N GLU A 123 -6.04 9.49 -12.63
CA GLU A 123 -6.30 10.93 -12.61
C GLU A 123 -7.81 11.24 -12.61
N GLU A 124 -8.58 10.62 -13.53
CA GLU A 124 -10.04 10.76 -13.55
C GLU A 124 -10.68 10.29 -12.23
N ARG A 125 -10.19 9.17 -11.68
CA ARG A 125 -10.65 8.64 -10.39
C ARG A 125 -10.37 9.61 -9.26
N LYS A 126 -9.17 10.21 -9.19
CA LYS A 126 -8.80 11.24 -8.22
C LYS A 126 -9.72 12.46 -8.30
N ASP A 127 -10.02 12.93 -9.51
CA ASP A 127 -10.90 14.08 -9.70
C ASP A 127 -12.35 13.79 -9.29
N ILE A 128 -12.86 12.58 -9.56
CA ILE A 128 -14.16 12.12 -9.10
C ILE A 128 -14.19 12.09 -7.58
N ILE A 129 -13.19 11.46 -6.94
CA ILE A 129 -13.10 11.36 -5.48
C ILE A 129 -13.06 12.75 -4.86
N ARG A 130 -12.26 13.68 -5.39
CA ARG A 130 -12.19 15.08 -4.92
C ARG A 130 -13.55 15.78 -4.98
N ARG A 131 -14.34 15.55 -6.03
CA ARG A 131 -15.72 16.08 -6.12
C ARG A 131 -16.62 15.47 -5.04
N LEU A 132 -16.45 14.18 -4.74
CA LEU A 132 -17.26 13.46 -3.75
C LEU A 132 -16.93 13.88 -2.30
N GLU A 133 -15.72 14.36 -2.02
CA GLU A 133 -15.34 14.91 -0.71
C GLU A 133 -16.30 16.01 -0.23
N ALA A 134 -16.83 16.82 -1.15
CA ALA A 134 -17.78 17.88 -0.81
C ALA A 134 -19.09 17.38 -0.19
N TYR A 135 -19.46 16.12 -0.40
CA TYR A 135 -20.79 15.60 -0.04
C TYR A 135 -20.82 14.90 1.33
N LYS A 136 -19.68 14.70 2.00
CA LYS A 136 -19.59 14.10 3.35
C LYS A 136 -20.32 12.75 3.47
N CYS A 137 -20.23 11.94 2.42
CA CYS A 137 -20.73 10.56 2.37
C CYS A 137 -19.57 9.58 2.48
N GLU A 138 -19.80 8.43 3.08
CA GLU A 138 -18.84 7.33 3.01
C GLU A 138 -18.73 6.86 1.55
N VAL A 139 -17.50 6.83 1.01
CA VAL A 139 -17.26 6.38 -0.36
C VAL A 139 -16.58 5.03 -0.33
N LEU A 140 -17.24 4.03 -0.93
CA LEU A 140 -16.72 2.69 -1.10
C LEU A 140 -16.45 2.43 -2.59
N THR A 141 -15.41 1.67 -2.89
CA THR A 141 -15.05 1.32 -4.27
C THR A 141 -15.06 -0.19 -4.49
N ILE A 142 -15.34 -0.60 -5.72
CA ILE A 142 -15.11 -1.98 -6.15
C ILE A 142 -13.64 -2.16 -6.57
N PRO A 143 -13.05 -3.36 -6.35
CA PRO A 143 -11.74 -3.71 -6.87
C PRO A 143 -11.66 -3.57 -8.38
N GLY A 144 -10.47 -3.37 -8.91
CA GLY A 144 -10.23 -3.40 -10.36
C GLY A 144 -10.62 -4.75 -10.96
N MET A 145 -10.97 -4.76 -12.27
CA MET A 145 -11.34 -6.01 -12.96
C MET A 145 -10.25 -7.10 -12.88
N LYS A 146 -8.99 -6.72 -12.72
CA LYS A 146 -7.85 -7.64 -12.55
C LYS A 146 -7.78 -8.29 -11.16
N ASP A 147 -8.41 -7.69 -10.17
CA ASP A 147 -8.38 -8.12 -8.77
C ASP A 147 -9.59 -9.00 -8.40
N LEU A 148 -10.51 -9.20 -9.33
CA LEU A 148 -11.69 -10.03 -9.14
C LEU A 148 -11.36 -11.47 -9.56
N VAL A 149 -11.23 -12.37 -8.59
CA VAL A 149 -10.81 -13.77 -8.78
C VAL A 149 -11.71 -14.53 -9.76
N ASP A 150 -13.01 -14.23 -9.79
CA ASP A 150 -14.00 -14.87 -10.69
C ASP A 150 -14.66 -13.89 -11.68
N GLY A 151 -14.16 -12.67 -11.81
CA GLY A 151 -14.78 -11.63 -12.64
C GLY A 151 -16.16 -11.17 -12.13
N LYS A 152 -16.61 -11.63 -10.94
CA LYS A 152 -17.89 -11.29 -10.34
C LYS A 152 -17.72 -10.28 -9.20
N ILE A 153 -18.50 -9.21 -9.27
CA ILE A 153 -18.58 -8.21 -8.21
C ILE A 153 -19.54 -8.74 -7.13
N SER A 154 -19.09 -8.73 -5.88
CA SER A 154 -19.90 -9.03 -4.70
C SER A 154 -19.92 -7.83 -3.74
N VAL A 155 -20.92 -7.74 -2.86
CA VAL A 155 -20.98 -6.70 -1.82
C VAL A 155 -19.80 -6.82 -0.85
N SER A 156 -19.33 -8.04 -0.57
CA SER A 156 -18.14 -8.28 0.25
C SER A 156 -16.83 -7.80 -0.38
N SER A 157 -16.82 -7.52 -1.70
CA SER A 157 -15.67 -6.95 -2.39
C SER A 157 -15.58 -5.43 -2.30
N LEU A 158 -16.60 -4.75 -1.73
CA LEU A 158 -16.54 -3.30 -1.50
C LEU A 158 -15.45 -2.96 -0.49
N LYS A 159 -14.58 -2.02 -0.87
CA LYS A 159 -13.47 -1.54 -0.03
C LYS A 159 -13.59 -0.04 0.16
N LYS A 160 -13.08 0.48 1.26
CA LYS A 160 -12.88 1.92 1.41
C LYS A 160 -11.94 2.43 0.32
N ILE A 161 -12.08 3.70 -0.05
CA ILE A 161 -11.16 4.37 -0.98
C ILE A 161 -9.73 4.19 -0.46
N SER A 162 -8.87 3.68 -1.31
CA SER A 162 -7.46 3.53 -0.96
C SER A 162 -6.72 4.86 -1.10
N VAL A 163 -5.66 5.04 -0.33
CA VAL A 163 -4.79 6.23 -0.47
C VAL A 163 -4.13 6.27 -1.85
N VAL A 164 -3.98 5.13 -2.52
CA VAL A 164 -3.51 5.06 -3.92
C VAL A 164 -4.46 5.81 -4.85
N ASP A 165 -5.77 5.66 -4.65
CA ASP A 165 -6.80 6.36 -5.44
C ASP A 165 -6.76 7.88 -5.19
N LEU A 166 -6.41 8.31 -3.97
CA LEU A 166 -6.27 9.73 -3.60
C LEU A 166 -5.06 10.39 -4.26
N LEU A 167 -3.97 9.66 -4.40
CA LEU A 167 -2.73 10.20 -4.97
C LEU A 167 -2.82 10.36 -6.49
N GLY A 168 -3.67 9.59 -7.16
CA GLY A 168 -3.85 9.65 -8.62
C GLY A 168 -2.60 9.27 -9.41
N ARG A 169 -1.67 8.52 -8.80
CA ARG A 169 -0.43 8.11 -9.44
C ARG A 169 -0.67 6.98 -10.42
N ALA A 170 -0.36 7.23 -11.69
CA ALA A 170 -0.43 6.21 -12.73
C ALA A 170 0.79 5.28 -12.63
N PRO A 171 0.60 3.95 -12.45
CA PRO A 171 1.70 3.01 -12.51
C PRO A 171 2.27 2.94 -13.93
N VAL A 172 3.59 2.82 -14.03
CA VAL A 172 4.26 2.57 -15.32
C VAL A 172 4.34 1.07 -15.55
N ALA A 173 4.01 0.64 -16.77
CA ALA A 173 4.12 -0.77 -17.12
C ALA A 173 5.59 -1.24 -17.01
N PRO A 174 5.85 -2.41 -16.39
CA PRO A 174 7.19 -2.95 -16.29
C PRO A 174 7.75 -3.30 -17.66
N ARG A 175 9.05 -3.15 -17.83
CA ARG A 175 9.77 -3.65 -19.00
C ARG A 175 10.15 -5.12 -18.77
N PRO A 176 9.57 -6.07 -19.50
CA PRO A 176 9.78 -7.50 -19.24
C PRO A 176 11.25 -7.92 -19.29
N GLU A 177 12.02 -7.31 -20.17
CA GLU A 177 13.46 -7.58 -20.32
C GLU A 177 14.25 -7.18 -19.08
N LEU A 178 13.93 -6.06 -18.43
CA LEU A 178 14.58 -5.64 -17.19
C LEU A 178 14.09 -6.44 -15.97
N MET A 179 12.83 -6.86 -15.98
CA MET A 179 12.28 -7.70 -14.91
C MET A 179 12.91 -9.09 -14.87
N SER A 180 13.27 -9.64 -16.01
CA SER A 180 13.79 -11.00 -16.13
C SER A 180 15.32 -11.11 -16.09
N ALA A 181 16.04 -10.04 -16.41
CA ALA A 181 17.48 -10.08 -16.68
C ALA A 181 18.34 -10.70 -15.56
N ASP A 182 18.06 -10.37 -14.31
CA ASP A 182 18.79 -10.86 -13.13
C ASP A 182 18.02 -11.91 -12.32
N ILE A 183 16.91 -12.44 -12.87
CA ILE A 183 16.01 -13.34 -12.14
C ILE A 183 15.73 -14.64 -12.88
N SER A 184 15.34 -14.56 -14.17
CA SER A 184 14.93 -15.76 -14.92
C SER A 184 16.07 -16.77 -15.00
N ASP A 185 15.75 -18.03 -14.69
CA ASP A 185 16.69 -19.16 -14.69
C ASP A 185 17.89 -19.01 -13.72
N LYS A 186 17.78 -18.11 -12.73
CA LYS A 186 18.81 -17.85 -11.71
C LYS A 186 18.36 -18.24 -10.32
N VAL A 187 19.33 -18.37 -9.42
CA VAL A 187 19.09 -18.52 -7.97
C VAL A 187 19.10 -17.13 -7.34
N VAL A 188 17.95 -16.72 -6.83
CA VAL A 188 17.75 -15.37 -6.27
C VAL A 188 17.53 -15.44 -4.77
N MET A 189 18.24 -14.61 -4.02
CA MET A 189 18.09 -14.47 -2.57
C MET A 189 17.52 -13.09 -2.21
N VAL A 190 16.51 -13.06 -1.35
CA VAL A 190 15.96 -11.83 -0.78
C VAL A 190 16.23 -11.85 0.72
N THR A 191 16.96 -10.86 1.24
CA THR A 191 17.13 -10.67 2.70
C THR A 191 16.08 -9.71 3.22
N GLY A 192 15.61 -9.93 4.45
CA GLY A 192 14.45 -9.21 4.95
C GLY A 192 13.17 -9.56 4.18
N ALA A 193 13.09 -10.84 3.78
CA ALA A 193 12.04 -11.38 2.90
C ALA A 193 10.62 -11.23 3.46
N GLY A 194 10.46 -11.17 4.79
CA GLY A 194 9.18 -10.96 5.46
C GLY A 194 8.78 -9.49 5.64
N GLY A 195 9.67 -8.54 5.32
CA GLY A 195 9.38 -7.10 5.36
C GLY A 195 8.46 -6.65 4.22
N SER A 196 7.92 -5.42 4.31
CA SER A 196 6.97 -4.91 3.30
C SER A 196 7.53 -4.89 1.87
N ILE A 197 8.78 -4.46 1.68
CA ILE A 197 9.44 -4.47 0.37
C ILE A 197 9.97 -5.86 0.02
N GLY A 198 10.59 -6.56 0.99
CA GLY A 198 11.14 -7.89 0.76
C GLY A 198 10.08 -8.91 0.33
N SER A 199 8.91 -8.92 0.98
CA SER A 199 7.81 -9.80 0.61
C SER A 199 7.26 -9.51 -0.79
N GLU A 200 7.15 -8.23 -1.16
CA GLU A 200 6.71 -7.87 -2.51
C GLU A 200 7.76 -8.20 -3.57
N LEU A 201 9.05 -8.02 -3.27
CA LEU A 201 10.13 -8.50 -4.14
C LEU A 201 9.98 -10.01 -4.36
N CYS A 202 9.75 -10.79 -3.30
CA CYS A 202 9.56 -12.24 -3.41
C CYS A 202 8.38 -12.60 -4.33
N ARG A 203 7.23 -11.91 -4.20
CA ARG A 203 6.06 -12.13 -5.09
C ARG A 203 6.39 -11.85 -6.55
N GLN A 204 7.04 -10.74 -6.83
CA GLN A 204 7.36 -10.35 -8.20
C GLN A 204 8.48 -11.21 -8.81
N ILE A 205 9.49 -11.55 -8.02
CA ILE A 205 10.57 -12.46 -8.43
C ILE A 205 10.01 -13.86 -8.78
N LEU A 206 9.08 -14.38 -7.96
CA LEU A 206 8.41 -15.66 -8.24
C LEU A 206 7.75 -15.66 -9.62
N ASN A 207 7.09 -14.57 -10.00
CA ASN A 207 6.45 -14.41 -11.31
C ASN A 207 7.45 -14.33 -12.48
N CYS A 208 8.70 -13.95 -12.21
CA CYS A 208 9.79 -13.92 -13.21
C CYS A 208 10.51 -15.27 -13.38
N ARG A 209 10.02 -16.34 -12.73
CA ARG A 209 10.48 -17.73 -12.88
C ARG A 209 11.98 -17.93 -12.62
N PRO A 210 12.49 -17.61 -11.42
CA PRO A 210 13.84 -18.03 -11.04
C PRO A 210 13.92 -19.56 -10.93
N THR A 211 15.13 -20.12 -10.94
CA THR A 211 15.34 -21.54 -10.62
C THR A 211 15.01 -21.81 -9.16
N LYS A 212 15.50 -20.93 -8.27
CA LYS A 212 15.21 -20.99 -6.83
C LYS A 212 15.03 -19.57 -6.28
N LEU A 213 14.15 -19.44 -5.28
CA LEU A 213 13.95 -18.22 -4.51
C LEU A 213 14.24 -18.49 -3.03
N LEU A 214 15.33 -17.90 -2.52
CA LEU A 214 15.74 -18.02 -1.13
C LEU A 214 15.18 -16.85 -0.31
N LEU A 215 14.42 -17.17 0.71
CA LEU A 215 13.83 -16.20 1.65
C LEU A 215 14.69 -16.15 2.90
N PHE A 216 15.53 -15.13 3.05
CA PHE A 216 16.40 -14.98 4.24
C PHE A 216 15.81 -13.92 5.17
N GLU A 217 15.40 -14.32 6.37
CA GLU A 217 14.67 -13.47 7.31
C GLU A 217 15.08 -13.75 8.76
N LEU A 218 15.14 -12.71 9.59
CA LEU A 218 15.44 -12.82 11.01
C LEU A 218 14.22 -13.23 11.84
N SER A 219 13.04 -12.71 11.48
CA SER A 219 11.79 -12.98 12.17
C SER A 219 11.18 -14.30 11.70
N GLU A 220 11.08 -15.29 12.58
CA GLU A 220 10.44 -16.57 12.30
C GLU A 220 9.01 -16.39 11.81
N PHE A 221 8.21 -15.56 12.48
CA PHE A 221 6.81 -15.32 12.11
C PHE A 221 6.69 -14.68 10.72
N ALA A 222 7.55 -13.71 10.40
CA ALA A 222 7.53 -13.05 9.09
C ALA A 222 7.96 -14.02 7.98
N LEU A 223 8.97 -14.85 8.24
CA LEU A 223 9.42 -15.90 7.31
C LEU A 223 8.33 -16.93 7.05
N TYR A 224 7.70 -17.45 8.10
CA TYR A 224 6.58 -18.39 7.99
C TYR A 224 5.42 -17.81 7.17
N SER A 225 5.08 -16.56 7.42
CA SER A 225 3.96 -15.90 6.75
C SER A 225 4.19 -15.78 5.24
N ILE A 226 5.37 -15.32 4.83
CA ILE A 226 5.68 -15.17 3.40
C ILE A 226 5.89 -16.52 2.70
N ASP A 227 6.53 -17.51 3.36
CA ASP A 227 6.68 -18.86 2.79
C ASP A 227 5.33 -19.50 2.51
N LYS A 228 4.41 -19.44 3.47
CA LYS A 228 3.04 -19.94 3.32
C LYS A 228 2.33 -19.29 2.13
N GLU A 229 2.34 -17.96 2.06
CA GLU A 229 1.70 -17.20 1.00
C GLU A 229 2.26 -17.55 -0.40
N LEU A 230 3.59 -17.66 -0.53
CA LEU A 230 4.21 -18.00 -1.81
C LEU A 230 3.90 -19.44 -2.25
N ARG A 231 3.83 -20.40 -1.32
CA ARG A 231 3.43 -21.78 -1.62
C ARG A 231 1.97 -21.86 -2.08
N GLU A 232 1.07 -21.12 -1.45
CA GLU A 232 -0.33 -21.02 -1.89
C GLU A 232 -0.42 -20.42 -3.30
N THR A 233 0.35 -19.37 -3.57
CA THR A 233 0.44 -18.74 -4.92
C THR A 233 0.99 -19.71 -5.96
N GLN A 234 2.05 -20.46 -5.63
CA GLN A 234 2.63 -21.48 -6.50
C GLN A 234 1.62 -22.58 -6.85
N ALA A 235 0.90 -23.08 -5.84
CA ALA A 235 -0.11 -24.12 -6.05
C ALA A 235 -1.23 -23.63 -6.99
N ALA A 236 -1.66 -22.38 -6.85
CA ALA A 236 -2.68 -21.78 -7.70
C ALA A 236 -2.19 -21.55 -9.15
N GLN A 237 -0.90 -21.24 -9.34
CA GLN A 237 -0.30 -20.95 -10.65
C GLN A 237 0.33 -22.17 -11.34
N GLY A 238 0.46 -23.30 -10.66
CA GLY A 238 1.20 -24.47 -11.15
C GLY A 238 2.71 -24.20 -11.32
N SER A 239 3.27 -23.27 -10.55
CA SER A 239 4.68 -22.89 -10.63
C SER A 239 5.60 -23.96 -10.03
N GLN A 240 6.72 -24.25 -10.70
CA GLN A 240 7.74 -25.23 -10.29
C GLN A 240 8.98 -24.57 -9.62
N VAL A 241 8.95 -23.30 -9.34
CA VAL A 241 10.06 -22.58 -8.66
C VAL A 241 10.28 -23.17 -7.27
N GLU A 242 11.51 -23.49 -6.92
CA GLU A 242 11.85 -23.96 -5.57
C GLU A 242 11.94 -22.75 -4.61
N VAL A 243 11.05 -22.67 -3.61
CA VAL A 243 11.09 -21.64 -2.57
C VAL A 243 11.73 -22.21 -1.30
N VAL A 244 12.79 -21.57 -0.82
CA VAL A 244 13.62 -22.03 0.30
C VAL A 244 13.57 -21.01 1.45
N PRO A 245 12.87 -21.29 2.56
CA PRO A 245 12.84 -20.42 3.73
C PRO A 245 14.09 -20.63 4.60
N LEU A 246 14.81 -19.57 4.89
CA LEU A 246 16.07 -19.57 5.63
C LEU A 246 16.03 -18.56 6.78
N LEU A 247 16.05 -19.05 8.00
CA LEU A 247 16.12 -18.20 9.18
C LEU A 247 17.58 -17.76 9.44
N GLY A 248 17.78 -16.45 9.63
CA GLY A 248 19.10 -15.93 9.94
C GLY A 248 19.19 -14.41 10.01
N SER A 249 20.24 -13.93 10.67
CA SER A 249 20.59 -12.51 10.76
C SER A 249 21.59 -12.14 9.67
N VAL A 250 21.40 -10.96 9.05
CA VAL A 250 22.35 -10.41 8.06
C VAL A 250 23.68 -9.98 8.69
N GLN A 251 23.75 -9.93 10.02
CA GLN A 251 25.00 -9.68 10.76
C GLN A 251 25.89 -10.93 10.89
N ASN A 252 25.38 -12.11 10.52
CA ASN A 252 26.13 -13.37 10.57
C ASN A 252 26.72 -13.70 9.19
N LYS A 253 27.97 -13.24 8.98
CA LYS A 253 28.70 -13.43 7.72
C LYS A 253 28.88 -14.90 7.36
N GLU A 254 29.19 -15.75 8.34
CA GLU A 254 29.45 -17.19 8.16
C GLU A 254 28.19 -17.89 7.65
N ARG A 255 27.04 -17.59 8.25
CA ARG A 255 25.73 -18.11 7.82
C ARG A 255 25.39 -17.67 6.40
N LEU A 256 25.58 -16.38 6.09
CA LEU A 256 25.35 -15.83 4.75
C LEU A 256 26.25 -16.50 3.70
N SER A 257 27.55 -16.60 3.97
CA SER A 257 28.52 -17.25 3.07
C SER A 257 28.19 -18.72 2.84
N SER A 258 27.83 -19.44 3.91
CA SER A 258 27.42 -20.85 3.82
C SER A 258 26.18 -21.01 2.92
N VAL A 259 25.15 -20.18 3.11
CA VAL A 259 23.92 -20.21 2.32
C VAL A 259 24.20 -19.87 0.86
N MET A 260 24.88 -18.75 0.58
CA MET A 260 25.13 -18.30 -0.79
C MET A 260 25.97 -19.31 -1.59
N LYS A 261 26.97 -19.91 -0.95
CA LYS A 261 27.81 -20.97 -1.59
C LYS A 261 27.04 -22.26 -1.81
N ALA A 262 26.27 -22.73 -0.82
CA ALA A 262 25.53 -23.99 -0.90
C ALA A 262 24.45 -23.98 -2.00
N TYR A 263 23.81 -22.83 -2.23
CA TYR A 263 22.76 -22.68 -3.22
C TYR A 263 23.23 -22.06 -4.53
N HIS A 264 24.51 -21.68 -4.65
CA HIS A 264 25.06 -20.98 -5.83
C HIS A 264 24.24 -19.75 -6.21
N VAL A 265 24.08 -18.83 -5.26
CA VAL A 265 23.25 -17.62 -5.44
C VAL A 265 23.83 -16.72 -6.53
N ASP A 266 23.01 -16.37 -7.53
CA ASP A 266 23.37 -15.46 -8.61
C ASP A 266 23.06 -13.99 -8.28
N THR A 267 21.90 -13.75 -7.65
CA THR A 267 21.38 -12.40 -7.41
C THR A 267 20.90 -12.25 -5.98
N VAL A 268 21.28 -11.15 -5.32
CA VAL A 268 20.83 -10.78 -3.98
C VAL A 268 20.07 -9.46 -4.02
N TYR A 269 18.83 -9.45 -3.50
CA TYR A 269 18.10 -8.24 -3.14
C TYR A 269 18.14 -8.04 -1.64
N HIS A 270 18.90 -7.05 -1.18
CA HIS A 270 19.14 -6.81 0.25
C HIS A 270 18.14 -5.77 0.80
N ALA A 271 17.03 -6.27 1.37
CA ALA A 271 15.96 -5.44 1.95
C ALA A 271 15.94 -5.44 3.49
N ALA A 272 16.84 -6.21 4.13
CA ALA A 272 16.96 -6.24 5.58
C ALA A 272 17.55 -4.92 6.11
N ALA A 273 16.76 -4.15 6.87
CA ALA A 273 17.20 -2.91 7.52
C ALA A 273 16.22 -2.47 8.61
N TYR A 274 16.71 -1.77 9.63
CA TYR A 274 15.88 -0.99 10.54
C TYR A 274 15.56 0.36 9.90
N LYS A 275 14.28 0.68 9.71
CA LYS A 275 13.81 1.83 8.91
C LYS A 275 13.12 2.94 9.73
N HIS A 276 12.65 2.63 10.95
CA HIS A 276 11.91 3.59 11.75
C HIS A 276 12.87 4.57 12.42
N VAL A 277 12.88 5.83 11.94
CA VAL A 277 13.80 6.87 12.42
C VAL A 277 13.83 6.98 13.95
N PRO A 278 12.69 7.15 14.67
CA PRO A 278 12.75 7.26 16.13
C PRO A 278 13.29 6.02 16.83
N MET A 279 13.01 4.83 16.29
CA MET A 279 13.51 3.58 16.89
C MET A 279 15.02 3.46 16.75
N VAL A 280 15.58 3.88 15.61
CA VAL A 280 17.04 3.88 15.40
C VAL A 280 17.71 4.98 16.23
N GLU A 281 17.11 6.16 16.37
CA GLU A 281 17.60 7.20 17.27
C GLU A 281 17.62 6.75 18.73
N PHE A 282 16.64 5.98 19.17
CA PHE A 282 16.58 5.42 20.53
C PHE A 282 17.51 4.22 20.73
N ASN A 283 17.99 3.58 19.65
CA ASN A 283 18.80 2.37 19.66
C ASN A 283 19.91 2.50 18.59
N THR A 284 20.77 3.48 18.75
CA THR A 284 21.72 3.92 17.73
C THR A 284 22.69 2.79 17.32
N ILE A 285 23.25 2.08 18.30
CA ILE A 285 24.21 0.98 18.09
C ILE A 285 23.56 -0.12 17.26
N GLU A 286 22.36 -0.57 17.65
CA GLU A 286 21.62 -1.60 16.93
C GLU A 286 21.33 -1.17 15.47
N GLY A 287 20.99 0.11 15.28
CA GLY A 287 20.79 0.68 13.95
C GLY A 287 22.04 0.60 13.07
N ILE A 288 23.20 0.94 13.62
CA ILE A 288 24.49 0.87 12.92
C ILE A 288 24.90 -0.58 12.67
N GLN A 289 24.82 -1.45 13.68
CA GLN A 289 25.16 -2.87 13.56
C GLN A 289 24.35 -3.55 12.45
N ASN A 290 23.06 -3.33 12.44
CA ASN A 290 22.20 -3.96 11.42
C ASN A 290 22.34 -3.31 10.04
N ASN A 291 22.27 -1.98 9.95
CA ASN A 291 22.19 -1.30 8.65
C ASN A 291 23.54 -1.15 7.95
N VAL A 292 24.62 -0.90 8.71
CA VAL A 292 25.98 -0.75 8.16
C VAL A 292 26.67 -2.11 8.11
N PHE A 293 26.91 -2.71 9.30
CA PHE A 293 27.68 -3.96 9.37
C PHE A 293 26.91 -5.16 8.81
N GLY A 294 25.58 -5.22 9.00
CA GLY A 294 24.76 -6.25 8.37
C GLY A 294 24.80 -6.17 6.83
N THR A 295 24.74 -4.97 6.26
CA THR A 295 24.92 -4.79 4.80
C THR A 295 26.32 -5.17 4.36
N LEU A 296 27.36 -4.76 5.08
CA LEU A 296 28.75 -5.10 4.79
C LEU A 296 28.98 -6.62 4.83
N CYS A 297 28.53 -7.30 5.89
CA CYS A 297 28.61 -8.75 6.02
C CYS A 297 27.93 -9.46 4.84
N CYS A 298 26.74 -8.99 4.47
CA CYS A 298 25.98 -9.57 3.36
C CYS A 298 26.70 -9.35 2.01
N ALA A 299 27.26 -8.15 1.78
CA ALA A 299 28.00 -7.82 0.56
C ALA A 299 29.32 -8.62 0.45
N GLN A 300 30.09 -8.72 1.54
CA GLN A 300 31.31 -9.53 1.57
C GLN A 300 31.03 -11.02 1.35
N ALA A 301 29.94 -11.55 1.97
CA ALA A 301 29.53 -12.92 1.74
C ALA A 301 29.14 -13.17 0.27
N ALA A 302 28.52 -12.18 -0.37
CA ALA A 302 28.16 -12.24 -1.79
C ALA A 302 29.42 -12.27 -2.70
N VAL A 303 30.43 -11.43 -2.39
CA VAL A 303 31.73 -11.46 -3.09
C VAL A 303 32.40 -12.82 -2.90
N ASP A 304 32.50 -13.31 -1.65
CA ASP A 304 33.14 -14.59 -1.31
C ASP A 304 32.45 -15.81 -1.95
N ALA A 305 31.16 -15.68 -2.30
CA ALA A 305 30.36 -16.70 -2.96
C ALA A 305 30.29 -16.54 -4.48
N GLY A 306 30.80 -15.46 -5.07
CA GLY A 306 30.77 -15.19 -6.50
C GLY A 306 29.39 -14.74 -7.02
N VAL A 307 28.57 -14.12 -6.19
CA VAL A 307 27.26 -13.54 -6.57
C VAL A 307 27.46 -12.52 -7.70
N SER A 308 26.67 -12.63 -8.77
CA SER A 308 26.81 -11.73 -9.91
C SER A 308 26.21 -10.35 -9.70
N THR A 309 25.06 -10.26 -9.01
CA THR A 309 24.33 -9.00 -8.81
C THR A 309 23.90 -8.84 -7.36
N PHE A 310 24.16 -7.67 -6.79
CA PHE A 310 23.75 -7.31 -5.44
C PHE A 310 23.02 -5.96 -5.46
N VAL A 311 21.75 -5.93 -5.07
CA VAL A 311 20.88 -4.75 -5.06
C VAL A 311 20.54 -4.37 -3.63
N LEU A 312 21.00 -3.20 -3.18
CA LEU A 312 20.65 -2.65 -1.86
C LEU A 312 19.38 -1.82 -1.98
N ILE A 313 18.37 -2.14 -1.17
CA ILE A 313 17.22 -1.28 -0.96
C ILE A 313 17.62 -0.13 -0.03
N SER A 314 17.63 1.09 -0.55
CA SER A 314 17.99 2.31 0.19
C SER A 314 16.78 3.24 0.34
N THR A 315 17.01 4.48 0.71
CA THR A 315 15.95 5.43 1.07
C THR A 315 16.34 6.86 0.68
N ASP A 316 15.34 7.73 0.46
CA ASP A 316 15.48 9.19 0.36
C ASP A 316 16.17 9.80 1.59
N LYS A 317 16.06 9.18 2.77
CA LYS A 317 16.65 9.66 4.02
C LYS A 317 18.18 9.51 4.07
N ALA A 318 18.76 8.76 3.13
CA ALA A 318 20.21 8.70 2.92
C ALA A 318 20.77 9.97 2.25
N VAL A 319 19.88 10.83 1.70
CA VAL A 319 20.24 12.12 1.11
C VAL A 319 20.36 13.18 2.19
N ARG A 320 21.55 13.77 2.37
CA ARG A 320 21.84 14.76 3.45
C ARG A 320 21.15 14.38 4.77
N PRO A 321 21.53 13.26 5.38
CA PRO A 321 20.82 12.72 6.54
C PRO A 321 20.85 13.68 7.72
N THR A 322 19.72 13.83 8.40
CA THR A 322 19.58 14.60 9.65
C THR A 322 19.39 13.68 10.86
N ASN A 323 19.41 12.38 10.63
CA ASN A 323 19.18 11.36 11.62
C ASN A 323 20.10 10.14 11.39
N THR A 324 20.30 9.37 12.44
CA THR A 324 21.19 8.21 12.44
C THR A 324 20.75 7.11 11.48
N MET A 325 19.43 6.90 11.32
CA MET A 325 18.92 5.90 10.37
C MET A 325 19.33 6.26 8.92
N GLY A 326 19.15 7.51 8.52
CA GLY A 326 19.59 8.00 7.20
C GLY A 326 21.11 7.92 7.03
N ALA A 327 21.88 8.33 8.06
CA ALA A 327 23.34 8.23 8.06
C ALA A 327 23.83 6.78 7.95
N SER A 328 23.18 5.84 8.66
CA SER A 328 23.50 4.41 8.57
C SER A 328 23.25 3.83 7.18
N LYS A 329 22.16 4.24 6.53
CA LYS A 329 21.86 3.81 5.15
C LYS A 329 22.86 4.42 4.15
N ARG A 330 23.24 5.70 4.31
CA ARG A 330 24.28 6.30 3.48
C ARG A 330 25.65 5.63 3.68
N MET A 331 26.00 5.27 4.92
CA MET A 331 27.22 4.52 5.21
C MET A 331 27.21 3.13 4.55
N ALA A 332 26.06 2.44 4.55
CA ALA A 332 25.88 1.18 3.83
C ALA A 332 26.08 1.33 2.30
N GLU A 333 25.59 2.43 1.70
CA GLU A 333 25.88 2.74 0.30
C GLU A 333 27.37 2.97 0.03
N LEU A 334 28.06 3.72 0.92
CA LEU A 334 29.51 3.93 0.83
C LEU A 334 30.27 2.60 0.86
N CYS A 335 29.86 1.64 1.70
CA CYS A 335 30.46 0.31 1.73
C CYS A 335 30.36 -0.40 0.37
N LEU A 336 29.18 -0.36 -0.25
CA LEU A 336 28.99 -1.01 -1.55
C LEU A 336 29.70 -0.28 -2.70
N GLN A 337 29.74 1.06 -2.67
CA GLN A 337 30.51 1.86 -3.64
C GLN A 337 32.01 1.57 -3.54
N ALA A 338 32.55 1.50 -2.32
CA ALA A 338 33.95 1.18 -2.09
C ALA A 338 34.29 -0.26 -2.55
N LEU A 339 33.43 -1.23 -2.24
CA LEU A 339 33.61 -2.61 -2.72
C LEU A 339 33.51 -2.71 -4.24
N ALA A 340 32.60 -1.97 -4.87
CA ALA A 340 32.43 -1.95 -6.33
C ALA A 340 33.68 -1.36 -7.05
N ALA A 341 34.43 -0.49 -6.41
CA ALA A 341 35.62 0.15 -6.96
C ALA A 341 36.89 -0.70 -6.79
N GLU A 342 36.84 -1.81 -6.05
CA GLU A 342 38.00 -2.68 -5.87
C GLU A 342 38.41 -3.37 -7.18
N PRO A 343 39.73 -3.50 -7.45
CA PRO A 343 40.22 -4.24 -8.60
C PRO A 343 39.68 -5.67 -8.65
N GLU A 344 39.35 -6.15 -9.86
CA GLU A 344 38.86 -7.50 -10.12
C GLU A 344 37.48 -7.84 -9.49
N GLN A 345 36.76 -6.83 -8.97
CA GLN A 345 35.42 -7.03 -8.42
C GLN A 345 34.45 -7.56 -9.51
N LYS A 346 33.86 -8.74 -9.25
CA LYS A 346 32.93 -9.40 -10.18
C LYS A 346 31.46 -9.17 -9.81
N THR A 347 31.18 -8.95 -8.53
CA THR A 347 29.82 -8.67 -8.07
C THR A 347 29.43 -7.25 -8.45
N ARG A 348 28.35 -7.11 -9.19
CA ARG A 348 27.77 -5.83 -9.60
C ARG A 348 26.89 -5.29 -8.48
N PHE A 349 27.38 -4.28 -7.75
CA PHE A 349 26.64 -3.62 -6.69
C PHE A 349 25.83 -2.45 -7.23
N CYS A 350 24.56 -2.33 -6.85
CA CYS A 350 23.79 -1.13 -7.06
C CYS A 350 22.87 -0.83 -5.86
N MET A 351 22.55 0.41 -5.66
CA MET A 351 21.74 0.93 -4.59
C MET A 351 20.51 1.64 -5.17
N VAL A 352 19.33 1.43 -4.58
CA VAL A 352 18.09 2.02 -5.09
C VAL A 352 17.40 2.81 -3.97
N ARG A 353 17.34 4.13 -4.15
CA ARG A 353 16.71 5.07 -3.23
C ARG A 353 15.28 5.36 -3.65
N PHE A 354 14.37 5.34 -2.70
CA PHE A 354 12.99 5.81 -2.86
C PHE A 354 12.43 6.32 -1.54
N GLY A 355 11.34 7.07 -1.60
CA GLY A 355 10.65 7.64 -0.46
C GLY A 355 9.72 6.67 0.26
N ASN A 356 8.61 7.19 0.82
CA ASN A 356 7.70 6.34 1.57
C ASN A 356 6.86 5.47 0.64
N VAL A 357 6.57 4.24 1.09
CA VAL A 357 5.65 3.34 0.41
C VAL A 357 4.35 3.19 1.19
N LEU A 358 3.23 3.22 0.46
CA LEU A 358 1.89 3.14 1.02
C LEU A 358 1.61 1.78 1.63
N GLY A 359 0.96 1.75 2.79
CA GLY A 359 0.54 0.51 3.45
C GLY A 359 1.69 -0.30 4.06
N SER A 360 2.91 0.24 4.13
CA SER A 360 4.02 -0.45 4.81
C SER A 360 3.80 -0.47 6.33
N SER A 361 4.31 -1.50 7.00
CA SER A 361 4.18 -1.69 8.45
C SER A 361 4.64 -0.45 9.23
N GLY A 362 3.77 0.06 10.12
CA GLY A 362 4.02 1.24 10.94
C GLY A 362 4.03 2.57 10.17
N SER A 363 3.55 2.60 8.91
CA SER A 363 3.42 3.85 8.15
C SER A 363 2.17 4.64 8.55
N VAL A 364 2.11 5.91 8.11
CA VAL A 364 1.09 6.88 8.49
C VAL A 364 -0.34 6.45 8.12
N VAL A 365 -0.53 5.80 6.98
CA VAL A 365 -1.86 5.41 6.48
C VAL A 365 -2.55 4.38 7.37
N PRO A 366 -1.97 3.22 7.69
CA PRO A 366 -2.57 2.26 8.62
C PRO A 366 -2.82 2.84 10.02
N VAL A 367 -1.97 3.77 10.48
CA VAL A 367 -2.18 4.46 11.76
C VAL A 367 -3.42 5.33 11.70
N PHE A 368 -3.61 6.12 10.64
CA PHE A 368 -4.79 6.96 10.46
C PHE A 368 -6.06 6.13 10.31
N GLU A 369 -6.04 5.04 9.52
CA GLU A 369 -7.17 4.12 9.38
C GLU A 369 -7.62 3.57 10.74
N LYS A 370 -6.67 3.12 11.56
CA LYS A 370 -6.93 2.64 12.91
C LYS A 370 -7.51 3.75 13.80
N GLN A 371 -6.91 4.94 13.82
CA GLN A 371 -7.37 6.06 14.62
C GLN A 371 -8.77 6.53 14.22
N ILE A 372 -9.09 6.56 12.92
CA ILE A 372 -10.44 6.87 12.43
C ILE A 372 -11.45 5.80 12.90
N ALA A 373 -11.10 4.53 12.81
CA ALA A 373 -11.96 3.42 13.25
C ALA A 373 -12.24 3.45 14.76
N GLU A 374 -11.28 3.94 15.55
CA GLU A 374 -11.38 4.07 17.01
C GLU A 374 -12.08 5.40 17.45
N GLY A 375 -12.48 6.27 16.51
CA GLY A 375 -13.14 7.55 16.82
C GLY A 375 -12.17 8.71 17.05
N GLY A 376 -10.92 8.58 16.72
CA GLY A 376 -9.88 9.60 16.81
C GLY A 376 -9.22 9.76 18.18
N PRO A 377 -8.41 10.80 18.41
CA PRO A 377 -7.97 11.77 17.40
C PRO A 377 -6.95 11.18 16.41
N ILE A 378 -6.88 11.75 15.20
CA ILE A 378 -5.73 11.53 14.32
C ILE A 378 -4.53 12.32 14.89
N THR A 379 -3.38 11.63 15.00
CA THR A 379 -2.16 12.27 15.49
C THR A 379 -1.22 12.59 14.33
N LEU A 380 -0.82 13.85 14.22
CA LEU A 380 0.07 14.38 13.20
C LEU A 380 1.27 15.07 13.84
N THR A 381 2.47 14.84 13.34
CA THR A 381 3.68 15.40 13.95
C THR A 381 3.88 16.87 13.65
N HIS A 382 3.45 17.36 12.47
CA HIS A 382 3.49 18.80 12.12
C HIS A 382 2.48 19.11 11.00
N GLN A 383 1.86 20.28 11.02
CA GLN A 383 0.85 20.69 10.02
C GLN A 383 1.40 20.80 8.59
N ASP A 384 2.67 21.20 8.43
CA ASP A 384 3.29 21.42 7.12
C ASP A 384 4.16 20.25 6.66
N ILE A 385 4.09 19.11 7.36
CA ILE A 385 4.88 17.93 6.98
C ILE A 385 4.42 17.38 5.64
N THR A 386 5.37 17.18 4.73
CA THR A 386 5.11 16.56 3.43
C THR A 386 5.90 15.26 3.27
N ARG A 387 5.37 14.34 2.48
CA ARG A 387 6.04 13.08 2.12
C ARG A 387 5.75 12.73 0.68
N TYR A 388 6.70 12.02 0.08
CA TYR A 388 6.50 11.39 -1.22
C TYR A 388 5.96 9.98 -1.01
N PHE A 389 5.06 9.55 -1.89
CA PHE A 389 4.45 8.23 -1.79
C PHE A 389 4.51 7.45 -3.09
N MET A 390 4.72 6.16 -2.96
CA MET A 390 4.66 5.17 -4.04
C MET A 390 3.95 3.92 -3.52
N THR A 391 3.39 3.11 -4.39
CA THR A 391 2.86 1.81 -3.98
C THR A 391 3.98 0.81 -3.76
N ILE A 392 3.78 -0.16 -2.86
CA ILE A 392 4.78 -1.22 -2.61
C ILE A 392 5.07 -2.02 -3.88
N PRO A 393 4.05 -2.44 -4.68
CA PRO A 393 4.30 -3.14 -5.96
C PRO A 393 5.11 -2.32 -6.96
N GLU A 394 4.82 -1.00 -7.10
CA GLU A 394 5.59 -0.13 -7.99
C GLU A 394 7.04 0.00 -7.53
N ALA A 395 7.28 0.19 -6.22
CA ALA A 395 8.63 0.29 -5.68
C ALA A 395 9.46 -0.98 -5.93
N ALA A 396 8.89 -2.15 -5.63
CA ALA A 396 9.57 -3.44 -5.87
C ALA A 396 9.88 -3.67 -7.35
N GLN A 397 8.92 -3.37 -8.22
CA GLN A 397 9.07 -3.45 -9.67
C GLN A 397 10.21 -2.56 -10.19
N LEU A 398 10.26 -1.31 -9.74
CA LEU A 398 11.31 -0.37 -10.14
C LEU A 398 12.68 -0.75 -9.55
N VAL A 399 12.72 -1.32 -8.33
CA VAL A 399 13.95 -1.86 -7.73
C VAL A 399 14.53 -2.98 -8.58
N ILE A 400 13.71 -3.93 -9.03
CA ILE A 400 14.14 -5.03 -9.88
C ILE A 400 14.73 -4.48 -11.19
N GLN A 401 14.04 -3.56 -11.84
CA GLN A 401 14.49 -2.95 -13.10
C GLN A 401 15.76 -2.11 -12.92
N ALA A 402 15.87 -1.35 -11.83
CA ALA A 402 17.08 -0.59 -11.50
C ALA A 402 18.29 -1.52 -11.30
N GLY A 403 18.09 -2.65 -10.60
CA GLY A 403 19.11 -3.69 -10.44
C GLY A 403 19.65 -4.18 -11.78
N ALA A 404 18.76 -4.48 -12.73
CA ALA A 404 19.13 -4.93 -14.07
C ALA A 404 19.88 -3.88 -14.91
N MET A 405 19.70 -2.58 -14.60
CA MET A 405 20.38 -1.47 -15.28
C MET A 405 21.75 -1.12 -14.71
N GLY A 406 22.08 -1.61 -13.51
CA GLY A 406 23.32 -1.30 -12.81
C GLY A 406 24.56 -1.73 -13.56
N LYS A 407 25.65 -0.98 -13.43
CA LYS A 407 26.98 -1.25 -14.00
C LYS A 407 28.03 -1.55 -12.94
N GLY A 408 27.76 -1.18 -11.69
CA GLY A 408 28.60 -1.33 -10.52
C GLY A 408 28.86 -0.01 -9.80
N GLY A 409 28.48 0.06 -8.52
CA GLY A 409 28.58 1.29 -7.71
C GLY A 409 27.48 2.32 -7.95
N ASP A 410 26.49 2.02 -8.81
CA ASP A 410 25.43 2.96 -9.19
C ASP A 410 24.46 3.22 -8.05
N VAL A 411 24.10 4.49 -7.85
CA VAL A 411 23.01 4.92 -6.99
C VAL A 411 21.81 5.33 -7.85
N PHE A 412 20.79 4.50 -7.87
CA PHE A 412 19.54 4.81 -8.54
C PHE A 412 18.56 5.52 -7.62
N VAL A 413 17.78 6.42 -8.18
CA VAL A 413 16.73 7.15 -7.49
C VAL A 413 15.42 7.00 -8.26
N LEU A 414 14.39 6.54 -7.55
CA LEU A 414 13.07 6.38 -8.16
C LEU A 414 12.31 7.71 -8.16
N ASP A 415 11.67 8.02 -9.29
CA ASP A 415 10.79 9.17 -9.39
C ASP A 415 9.54 8.94 -8.52
N MET A 416 9.43 9.71 -7.46
CA MET A 416 8.33 9.63 -6.49
C MET A 416 7.11 10.48 -6.87
N GLY A 417 7.20 11.29 -7.94
CA GLY A 417 6.16 12.26 -8.30
C GLY A 417 6.09 13.44 -7.33
N GLU A 418 4.90 13.96 -7.11
CA GLU A 418 4.67 15.13 -6.24
C GLU A 418 4.63 14.75 -4.75
N SER A 419 5.10 15.67 -3.90
CA SER A 419 4.98 15.53 -2.45
C SER A 419 3.56 15.83 -1.98
N VAL A 420 3.11 15.13 -0.95
CA VAL A 420 1.76 15.24 -0.39
C VAL A 420 1.84 15.78 1.04
N LYS A 421 1.03 16.80 1.35
CA LYS A 421 0.83 17.25 2.73
C LYS A 421 0.07 16.20 3.52
N ILE A 422 0.63 15.76 4.64
CA ILE A 422 0.04 14.68 5.44
C ILE A 422 -1.27 15.12 6.10
N ILE A 423 -1.41 16.42 6.42
CA ILE A 423 -2.67 16.95 6.95
C ILE A 423 -3.82 16.87 5.95
N ASP A 424 -3.54 17.11 4.66
CA ASP A 424 -4.56 17.03 3.61
C ASP A 424 -5.00 15.57 3.41
N LEU A 425 -4.04 14.65 3.44
CA LEU A 425 -4.31 13.21 3.40
C LEU A 425 -5.19 12.79 4.59
N ALA A 426 -4.88 13.25 5.81
CA ALA A 426 -5.68 12.96 7.00
C ALA A 426 -7.12 13.46 6.87
N ARG A 427 -7.31 14.70 6.40
CA ARG A 427 -8.63 15.29 6.16
C ARG A 427 -9.42 14.49 5.13
N GLN A 428 -8.80 14.14 4.00
CA GLN A 428 -9.45 13.34 2.96
C GLN A 428 -9.89 11.97 3.49
N MET A 429 -9.04 11.28 4.26
CA MET A 429 -9.38 9.98 4.85
C MET A 429 -10.57 10.06 5.81
N ILE A 430 -10.66 11.12 6.63
CA ILE A 430 -11.81 11.35 7.53
C ILE A 430 -13.09 11.53 6.71
N VAL A 431 -13.06 12.45 5.74
CA VAL A 431 -14.25 12.82 4.95
C VAL A 431 -14.76 11.64 4.13
N LEU A 432 -13.86 10.89 3.49
CA LEU A 432 -14.21 9.71 2.69
C LEU A 432 -14.69 8.52 3.52
N SER A 433 -14.44 8.56 4.83
CA SER A 433 -15.05 7.63 5.80
C SER A 433 -16.46 8.06 6.22
N GLY A 434 -17.02 9.13 5.65
CA GLY A 434 -18.33 9.68 5.99
C GLY A 434 -18.36 10.50 7.27
N LEU A 435 -17.19 10.85 7.81
CA LEU A 435 -17.02 11.59 9.07
C LEU A 435 -16.62 13.05 8.81
N LYS A 436 -16.77 13.90 9.83
CA LYS A 436 -16.43 15.31 9.78
C LYS A 436 -15.16 15.59 10.59
N VAL A 437 -14.28 16.38 10.01
CA VAL A 437 -13.13 16.91 10.77
C VAL A 437 -13.65 17.86 11.84
N LYS A 438 -13.19 17.68 13.08
CA LYS A 438 -13.45 18.59 14.19
C LYS A 438 -12.40 19.71 14.17
N ASP A 439 -12.83 20.90 13.82
CA ASP A 439 -12.02 22.11 13.73
C ASP A 439 -12.82 23.34 14.21
N GLU A 440 -12.26 24.53 14.10
CA GLU A 440 -12.93 25.78 14.49
C GLU A 440 -14.23 26.03 13.71
N GLN A 441 -14.29 25.60 12.45
CA GLN A 441 -15.49 25.74 11.61
C GLN A 441 -16.54 24.66 11.94
N HIS A 442 -16.10 23.52 12.47
CA HIS A 442 -16.96 22.39 12.85
C HIS A 442 -16.62 21.90 14.27
N PRO A 443 -16.98 22.66 15.34
CA PRO A 443 -16.61 22.30 16.72
C PRO A 443 -17.26 20.98 17.19
N HIS A 444 -18.34 20.55 16.53
CA HIS A 444 -19.02 19.26 16.76
C HIS A 444 -18.66 18.20 15.71
N GLY A 445 -17.51 18.32 15.04
CA GLY A 445 -16.99 17.30 14.13
C GLY A 445 -16.67 15.99 14.85
N ASP A 446 -16.56 14.91 14.08
CA ASP A 446 -16.40 13.56 14.62
C ASP A 446 -14.95 13.27 15.02
N ILE A 447 -13.98 13.71 14.21
CA ILE A 447 -12.55 13.37 14.35
C ILE A 447 -11.69 14.63 14.43
N GLU A 448 -10.96 14.77 15.53
CA GLU A 448 -9.96 15.82 15.74
C GLU A 448 -8.61 15.42 15.11
N ILE A 449 -7.88 16.39 14.54
CA ILE A 449 -6.48 16.24 14.13
C ILE A 449 -5.59 16.93 15.15
N LYS A 450 -4.83 16.16 15.92
CA LYS A 450 -3.96 16.65 17.00
C LYS A 450 -2.50 16.70 16.54
N ILE A 451 -1.87 17.87 16.68
CA ILE A 451 -0.44 18.05 16.43
C ILE A 451 0.36 17.63 17.66
N THR A 452 1.30 16.68 17.47
CA THR A 452 2.08 16.09 18.57
C THR A 452 3.51 16.61 18.68
N GLY A 453 3.98 17.37 17.70
CA GLY A 453 5.39 17.76 17.55
C GLY A 453 6.20 16.77 16.73
N LEU A 454 7.28 17.26 16.10
CA LEU A 454 8.22 16.40 15.37
C LEU A 454 8.94 15.45 16.32
N ARG A 455 9.13 14.21 15.88
CA ARG A 455 9.88 13.19 16.63
C ARG A 455 11.39 13.38 16.40
N PRO A 456 12.25 12.84 17.29
CA PRO A 456 13.69 12.90 17.10
C PRO A 456 14.12 12.42 15.72
N GLY A 457 14.97 13.19 15.05
CA GLY A 457 15.47 12.92 13.72
C GLY A 457 14.48 13.11 12.56
N GLU A 458 13.23 13.49 12.82
CA GLU A 458 12.21 13.64 11.75
C GLU A 458 12.42 14.93 10.95
N LYS A 459 12.44 14.80 9.60
CA LYS A 459 12.47 15.95 8.68
C LYS A 459 11.06 16.47 8.42
N LEU A 460 10.91 17.81 8.33
CA LEU A 460 9.67 18.42 7.87
C LEU A 460 9.40 18.11 6.39
N TYR A 461 10.44 18.23 5.57
CA TYR A 461 10.44 17.93 4.13
C TYR A 461 11.52 16.90 3.83
N GLU A 462 11.20 15.89 3.02
CA GLU A 462 12.18 14.92 2.52
C GLU A 462 12.74 15.39 1.16
N GLU A 463 14.02 15.13 0.95
CA GLU A 463 14.71 15.48 -0.29
C GLU A 463 14.93 14.19 -1.09
N LEU A 464 14.41 14.14 -2.31
CA LEU A 464 14.62 12.98 -3.19
C LEU A 464 16.01 13.02 -3.84
N LEU A 465 16.49 14.21 -4.17
CA LEU A 465 17.66 14.43 -5.02
C LEU A 465 18.41 15.69 -4.59
N ILE A 466 19.71 15.75 -4.86
CA ILE A 466 20.53 16.93 -4.70
C ILE A 466 20.82 17.50 -6.10
N GLY A 467 20.15 18.60 -6.45
CA GLY A 467 20.51 19.49 -7.56
C GLY A 467 20.69 18.85 -8.95
N ASP A 468 21.60 19.42 -9.75
CA ASP A 468 21.87 19.11 -11.16
C ASP A 468 22.67 17.79 -11.37
N GLU A 469 23.00 17.05 -10.32
CA GLU A 469 23.82 15.82 -10.37
C GLU A 469 23.04 14.55 -10.74
N VAL A 470 21.76 14.70 -11.09
CA VAL A 470 20.90 13.57 -11.44
C VAL A 470 20.83 13.42 -12.95
N GLN A 471 21.15 12.23 -13.43
CA GLN A 471 21.07 11.90 -14.85
C GLN A 471 19.84 11.02 -15.12
N LYS A 472 19.12 11.31 -16.19
CA LYS A 472 18.04 10.45 -16.70
C LYS A 472 18.63 9.15 -17.21
N THR A 473 17.95 8.04 -16.93
CA THR A 473 18.27 6.76 -17.55
C THR A 473 17.37 6.48 -18.75
N THR A 474 17.52 5.31 -19.34
CA THR A 474 16.60 4.83 -20.39
C THR A 474 15.19 4.56 -19.85
N HIS A 475 15.04 4.42 -18.54
CA HIS A 475 13.75 4.20 -17.89
C HIS A 475 13.14 5.51 -17.38
N PRO A 476 11.85 5.82 -17.69
CA PRO A 476 11.26 7.14 -17.40
C PRO A 476 11.11 7.44 -15.88
N ARG A 477 11.13 6.42 -15.02
CA ARG A 477 10.93 6.54 -13.57
C ARG A 477 12.18 6.18 -12.76
N ILE A 478 13.31 5.90 -13.40
CA ILE A 478 14.57 5.56 -12.73
C ILE A 478 15.64 6.55 -13.18
N MET A 479 16.26 7.21 -12.24
CA MET A 479 17.36 8.17 -12.45
C MET A 479 18.62 7.66 -11.76
N THR A 480 19.79 8.14 -12.14
CA THR A 480 21.06 7.90 -11.42
C THR A 480 21.50 9.16 -10.69
N ALA A 481 22.11 8.99 -9.52
CA ALA A 481 22.77 10.07 -8.79
C ALA A 481 24.27 9.83 -8.78
N SER A 482 25.04 10.90 -8.97
CA SER A 482 26.47 10.90 -8.72
C SER A 482 26.74 11.26 -7.26
N GLU A 483 27.37 10.37 -6.52
CA GLU A 483 27.55 10.53 -5.08
C GLU A 483 29.03 10.46 -4.71
N VAL A 484 29.42 11.24 -3.71
CA VAL A 484 30.78 11.18 -3.14
C VAL A 484 31.02 9.79 -2.57
N MET A 485 32.15 9.18 -2.88
CA MET A 485 32.58 7.89 -2.37
C MET A 485 33.99 7.94 -1.79
N LEU A 486 34.35 6.95 -1.00
CA LEU A 486 35.69 6.76 -0.47
C LEU A 486 36.31 5.47 -1.04
N PRO A 487 37.65 5.45 -1.26
CA PRO A 487 38.36 4.18 -1.49
C PRO A 487 38.22 3.24 -0.29
N TRP A 488 38.22 1.93 -0.56
CA TRP A 488 38.06 0.93 0.48
C TRP A 488 39.06 1.09 1.62
N THR A 489 40.33 1.43 1.32
CA THR A 489 41.36 1.64 2.33
C THR A 489 41.01 2.71 3.37
N GLN A 490 40.43 3.84 2.94
CA GLN A 490 40.01 4.91 3.85
C GLN A 490 38.72 4.56 4.58
N LEU A 491 37.78 3.90 3.89
CA LEU A 491 36.52 3.53 4.50
C LEU A 491 36.67 2.43 5.53
N SER A 492 37.59 1.46 5.32
CA SER A 492 37.85 0.37 6.24
C SER A 492 38.38 0.86 7.62
N ASP A 493 39.16 1.92 7.62
CA ASP A 493 39.63 2.54 8.87
C ASP A 493 38.46 3.14 9.66
N ILE A 494 37.59 3.89 8.98
CA ILE A 494 36.37 4.47 9.60
C ILE A 494 35.46 3.35 10.13
N LEU A 495 35.27 2.28 9.37
CA LEU A 495 34.43 1.14 9.77
C LEU A 495 35.01 0.41 10.98
N SER A 496 36.34 0.24 11.07
CA SER A 496 37.03 -0.38 12.22
C SER A 496 36.84 0.45 13.50
N GLU A 497 37.04 1.77 13.41
CA GLU A 497 36.75 2.68 14.52
C GLU A 497 35.26 2.68 14.90
N LEU A 498 34.35 2.67 13.91
CA LEU A 498 32.92 2.63 14.14
C LEU A 498 32.49 1.34 14.85
N GLN A 499 33.06 0.19 14.45
CA GLN A 499 32.79 -1.08 15.10
C GLN A 499 33.30 -1.07 16.56
N THR A 500 34.47 -0.50 16.80
CA THR A 500 35.04 -0.34 18.16
C THR A 500 34.12 0.54 19.01
N ALA A 501 33.67 1.67 18.49
CA ALA A 501 32.71 2.56 19.18
C ALA A 501 31.40 1.85 19.53
N CYS A 502 30.87 1.03 18.61
CA CYS A 502 29.69 0.20 18.88
C CYS A 502 29.92 -0.82 20.01
N LEU A 503 31.06 -1.52 19.98
CA LEU A 503 31.40 -2.51 21.01
C LEU A 503 31.60 -1.88 22.39
N GLN A 504 32.16 -0.67 22.46
CA GLN A 504 32.37 0.09 23.69
C GLN A 504 31.14 0.90 24.12
N SER A 505 30.08 0.89 23.36
CA SER A 505 28.88 1.71 23.58
C SER A 505 29.16 3.22 23.64
N ASP A 506 30.20 3.68 22.92
CA ASP A 506 30.61 5.08 22.87
C ASP A 506 29.82 5.85 21.83
N GLN A 507 28.69 6.42 22.26
CA GLN A 507 27.78 7.20 21.42
C GLN A 507 28.43 8.49 20.88
N ASN A 508 29.33 9.09 21.61
CA ASN A 508 30.02 10.32 21.18
C ASN A 508 30.96 10.03 20.01
N SER A 509 31.83 9.04 20.15
CA SER A 509 32.72 8.60 19.07
C SER A 509 31.96 8.11 17.87
N LEU A 510 30.87 7.34 18.06
CA LEU A 510 29.99 6.88 16.99
C LEU A 510 29.44 8.06 16.18
N ARG A 511 28.90 9.09 16.85
CA ARG A 511 28.38 10.30 16.19
C ARG A 511 29.48 11.06 15.44
N GLN A 512 30.66 11.21 16.02
CA GLN A 512 31.81 11.88 15.39
C GLN A 512 32.30 11.14 14.13
N LEU A 513 32.30 9.81 14.17
CA LEU A 513 32.63 8.99 13.00
C LEU A 513 31.65 9.11 11.86
N LEU A 514 30.33 9.16 12.15
CA LEU A 514 29.30 9.42 11.14
C LEU A 514 29.42 10.84 10.53
N LEU A 515 29.86 11.82 11.31
CA LEU A 515 30.13 13.20 10.83
C LEU A 515 31.40 13.27 9.98
N ARG A 516 32.45 12.49 10.32
CA ARG A 516 33.73 12.42 9.59
C ARG A 516 33.57 11.73 8.23
N ALA A 517 32.74 10.71 8.15
CA ALA A 517 32.45 10.04 6.90
C ALA A 517 31.66 10.96 5.95
N PRO A 518 31.87 10.87 4.62
CA PRO A 518 31.19 11.73 3.65
C PRO A 518 29.71 11.31 3.44
N THR A 519 29.00 11.18 4.55
CA THR A 519 27.57 10.85 4.57
C THR A 519 26.70 12.08 4.34
N GLY A 520 27.24 13.29 4.52
CA GLY A 520 26.47 14.53 4.57
C GLY A 520 25.57 14.61 5.81
N PHE A 521 25.88 13.87 6.86
CA PHE A 521 25.11 13.83 8.10
C PHE A 521 25.21 15.16 8.86
N VAL A 522 24.05 15.78 9.11
CA VAL A 522 23.93 17.01 9.92
C VAL A 522 22.80 16.76 10.94
N PRO A 523 23.13 16.21 12.13
CA PRO A 523 22.10 15.91 13.14
C PRO A 523 21.44 17.17 13.66
N LYS A 524 20.11 17.14 13.79
CA LYS A 524 19.33 18.25 14.37
C LYS A 524 19.12 18.11 15.86
N ASP A 525 19.18 16.90 16.37
CA ASP A 525 18.93 16.58 17.77
C ASP A 525 20.21 16.15 18.49
N GLY A 526 20.19 16.16 19.82
CA GLY A 526 21.21 15.55 20.66
C GLY A 526 21.26 14.02 20.50
N ILE A 527 22.08 13.35 21.31
CA ILE A 527 22.09 11.88 21.38
C ILE A 527 20.81 11.43 22.08
N CYS A 528 19.95 10.71 21.35
CA CYS A 528 18.65 10.25 21.80
C CYS A 528 18.65 8.78 22.26
N ASP A 529 19.79 8.06 22.19
CA ASP A 529 19.90 6.67 22.64
C ASP A 529 19.45 6.53 24.10
N LEU A 530 18.50 5.63 24.35
CA LEU A 530 17.84 5.54 25.66
C LEU A 530 18.78 5.04 26.76
N VAL A 531 19.69 4.12 26.44
CA VAL A 531 20.67 3.59 27.41
C VAL A 531 21.68 4.67 27.74
N TRP A 532 22.20 5.36 26.73
CA TRP A 532 23.15 6.47 26.92
C TRP A 532 22.52 7.60 27.76
N GLN A 533 21.27 7.99 27.46
CA GLN A 533 20.57 9.02 28.22
C GLN A 533 20.38 8.62 29.69
N GLN A 534 20.06 7.34 29.94
CA GLN A 534 19.89 6.87 31.31
C GLN A 534 21.20 6.92 32.11
N ASN A 535 22.30 6.52 31.46
CA ASN A 535 23.65 6.55 32.09
C ASN A 535 24.13 7.98 32.34
N ASN A 536 23.74 8.96 31.51
CA ASN A 536 24.18 10.36 31.64
C ASN A 536 23.18 11.25 32.40
N LYS A 537 22.04 10.75 32.83
CA LYS A 537 21.14 11.45 33.79
C LYS A 537 21.58 11.34 35.24
N ALA A 538 22.48 10.40 35.53
CA ALA A 538 22.96 10.12 36.87
C ALA A 538 24.25 10.91 37.24
N VAL A 539 24.71 11.79 36.34
CA VAL A 539 25.81 12.75 36.52
C VAL A 539 25.24 14.17 36.47
#